data_4bc79cc3f9010f54d70fa937e5040347
#
_entry.id   4bc79cc3f9010f54d70fa937e5040347
#
_cell.length_a   1.000
_cell.length_b   1.000
_cell.length_c   1.000
_cell.angle_alpha   90.00
_cell.angle_beta   90.00
_cell.angle_gamma   90.00
#
_symmetry.space_group_name_H-M   'P 1'
#
loop_
_entity.id
_entity.type
_entity.pdbx_description
1 polymer ?
#
loop_
_entity_poly.entity_id
_entity_poly.type
_entity_poly.pdbx_seq_one_letter_code
_entity_poly.pdbx_strand_id
1 'polypeptide(L)'
;XKLDRLVTIDEADIAVAILRLIELEKVVAEGAGAISVAALLSGKLNDLKGKNVATIISGGNIDSTALGRCIERGMAHDNRIVRFSVVVSDRPGGVAELCDIIAESKASIKDLSFEMKRTKATNNETIQVALTDEERAWLRKDIFCVRVKVVAETRGFEHAAELEAALIQRYHQEHVLTLNSPHVNVL
;
A
#
# COMPACT_ATOMS: atom_id res chain seq x y z
N UNK A 1 11.08 -26.81 28.76
CA UNK A 1 11.04 -26.74 28.13
C UNK A 1 12.11 -26.57 27.64
N LYS A 2 12.39 -27.10 26.95
CA LYS A 2 13.56 -26.90 26.12
C LYS A 2 13.15 -26.22 24.79
N LEU A 3 13.72 -25.05 24.51
CA LEU A 3 13.53 -24.33 23.26
C LEU A 3 14.74 -24.58 22.36
N ASP A 4 14.51 -24.98 21.10
CA ASP A 4 15.57 -25.15 20.10
C ASP A 4 15.87 -23.82 19.42
N ARG A 5 14.86 -22.95 19.20
CA ARG A 5 15.02 -21.66 18.54
C ARG A 5 13.94 -20.67 18.95
N LEU A 6 14.28 -19.38 19.02
CA LEU A 6 13.38 -18.25 19.16
C LEU A 6 13.41 -17.42 17.87
N VAL A 7 12.23 -17.08 17.35
CA VAL A 7 12.10 -16.29 16.11
C VAL A 7 11.20 -15.08 16.39
N THR A 8 11.65 -13.90 16.00
CA THR A 8 10.85 -12.67 16.08
C THR A 8 10.21 -12.39 14.72
N ILE A 9 8.97 -11.91 14.74
CA ILE A 9 8.18 -11.69 13.52
C ILE A 9 7.71 -10.24 13.49
N ASP A 10 7.75 -9.65 12.31
CA ASP A 10 7.35 -8.26 12.10
C ASP A 10 5.82 -8.14 11.97
N GLU A 11 5.27 -6.99 12.34
CA GLU A 11 3.82 -6.74 12.27
C GLU A 11 3.26 -6.89 10.85
N ALA A 12 4.06 -6.58 9.83
CA ALA A 12 3.64 -6.75 8.43
C ALA A 12 3.40 -8.22 8.10
N ASP A 13 4.30 -9.11 8.54
CA ASP A 13 4.15 -10.56 8.34
C ASP A 13 2.93 -11.10 9.10
N ILE A 14 2.65 -10.56 10.29
CA ILE A 14 1.48 -10.94 11.09
C ILE A 14 0.19 -10.52 10.34
N ALA A 15 0.15 -9.33 9.76
CA ALA A 15 -1.00 -8.86 8.99
C ALA A 15 -1.25 -9.77 7.77
N VAL A 16 -0.18 -10.16 7.07
CA VAL A 16 -0.27 -11.12 5.95
C VAL A 16 -0.81 -12.47 6.43
N ALA A 17 -0.32 -12.97 7.56
CA ALA A 17 -0.78 -14.25 8.12
C ALA A 17 -2.28 -14.21 8.47
N ILE A 18 -2.74 -13.11 9.09
CA ILE A 18 -4.17 -12.91 9.40
C ILE A 18 -4.98 -12.94 8.10
N LEU A 19 -4.54 -12.22 7.08
CA LEU A 19 -5.21 -12.21 5.77
C LEU A 19 -5.28 -13.63 5.17
N ARG A 20 -4.18 -14.38 5.17
CA ARG A 20 -4.15 -15.77 4.66
C ARG A 20 -5.09 -16.68 5.43
N LEU A 21 -5.12 -16.58 6.77
CA LEU A 21 -6.03 -17.37 7.60
C LEU A 21 -7.50 -17.09 7.24
N ILE A 22 -7.86 -15.83 7.02
CA ILE A 22 -9.21 -15.45 6.59
C ILE A 22 -9.51 -16.00 5.19
N GLU A 23 -8.61 -15.76 4.24
CA GLU A 23 -8.85 -16.08 2.83
C GLU A 23 -8.86 -17.58 2.54
N LEU A 24 -7.94 -18.32 3.16
CA LEU A 24 -7.72 -19.73 2.84
C LEU A 24 -8.43 -20.67 3.81
N GLU A 25 -8.37 -20.38 5.11
CA GLU A 25 -8.85 -21.27 6.17
C GLU A 25 -10.21 -20.82 6.75
N LYS A 26 -10.66 -19.60 6.44
CA LYS A 26 -11.89 -19.00 6.98
C LYS A 26 -11.85 -18.86 8.50
N VAL A 27 -10.63 -18.65 9.03
CA VAL A 27 -10.37 -18.48 10.46
C VAL A 27 -10.00 -17.04 10.74
N VAL A 28 -10.63 -16.45 11.75
CA VAL A 28 -10.26 -15.14 12.29
C VAL A 28 -9.34 -15.35 13.48
N ALA A 29 -8.11 -14.85 13.37
CA ALA A 29 -7.13 -14.91 14.45
C ALA A 29 -6.67 -13.50 14.82
N GLU A 30 -6.39 -13.27 16.09
CA GLU A 30 -5.68 -12.07 16.55
C GLU A 30 -4.19 -12.17 16.23
N GLY A 31 -3.44 -11.06 16.35
CA GLY A 31 -2.02 -11.04 16.02
C GLY A 31 -1.20 -12.09 16.75
N ALA A 32 -1.42 -12.24 18.07
CA ALA A 32 -0.74 -13.25 18.87
C ALA A 32 -1.10 -14.68 18.41
N GLY A 33 -2.36 -14.88 18.00
CA GLY A 33 -2.84 -16.17 17.51
C GLY A 33 -2.29 -16.54 16.13
N ALA A 34 -1.97 -15.55 15.30
CA ALA A 34 -1.48 -15.75 13.94
C ALA A 34 0.05 -15.82 13.84
N ILE A 35 0.78 -15.50 14.91
CA ILE A 35 2.24 -15.32 14.89
C ILE A 35 3.00 -16.56 14.41
N SER A 36 2.51 -17.75 14.74
CA SER A 36 3.13 -19.01 14.33
C SER A 36 3.01 -19.24 12.81
N VAL A 37 1.87 -18.87 12.24
CA VAL A 37 1.65 -18.89 10.77
C VAL A 37 2.52 -17.82 10.09
N ALA A 38 2.59 -16.62 10.68
CA ALA A 38 3.45 -15.54 10.19
C ALA A 38 4.93 -15.98 10.15
N ALA A 39 5.40 -16.71 11.15
CA ALA A 39 6.75 -17.25 11.20
C ALA A 39 7.05 -18.19 10.02
N LEU A 40 6.07 -19.00 9.63
CA LEU A 40 6.22 -19.90 8.48
C LEU A 40 6.21 -19.12 7.14
N LEU A 41 5.36 -18.10 7.04
CA LEU A 41 5.20 -17.31 5.80
C LEU A 41 6.35 -16.32 5.57
N SER A 42 6.97 -15.82 6.64
CA SER A 42 8.02 -14.79 6.58
C SER A 42 9.34 -15.25 5.93
N GLY A 43 9.48 -16.55 5.68
CA GLY A 43 10.73 -17.12 5.18
C GLY A 43 11.80 -17.37 6.24
N LYS A 44 11.57 -16.95 7.47
CA LYS A 44 12.54 -17.12 8.58
C LYS A 44 12.71 -18.60 9.01
N LEU A 45 11.81 -19.47 8.55
CA LEU A 45 11.80 -20.90 8.85
C LEU A 45 11.92 -21.77 7.57
N ASN A 46 12.60 -21.27 6.54
CA ASN A 46 12.74 -22.00 5.25
C ASN A 46 13.47 -23.35 5.38
N ASP A 47 14.25 -23.55 6.44
CA ASP A 47 14.86 -24.84 6.77
C ASP A 47 13.84 -25.94 7.12
N LEU A 48 12.57 -25.55 7.37
CA LEU A 48 11.48 -26.47 7.62
C LEU A 48 10.69 -26.86 6.35
N LYS A 49 11.05 -26.31 5.19
CA LYS A 49 10.39 -26.67 3.93
C LYS A 49 10.50 -28.19 3.66
N GLY A 50 9.37 -28.77 3.30
CA GLY A 50 9.24 -30.22 3.07
C GLY A 50 9.09 -31.07 4.31
N LYS A 51 9.05 -30.45 5.49
CA LYS A 51 8.83 -31.17 6.76
C LYS A 51 7.38 -31.04 7.20
N ASN A 52 6.94 -31.98 8.04
CA ASN A 52 5.64 -31.90 8.71
C ASN A 52 5.77 -30.95 9.90
N VAL A 53 5.06 -29.82 9.84
CA VAL A 53 5.11 -28.77 10.87
C VAL A 53 3.72 -28.62 11.47
N ALA A 54 3.61 -28.72 12.79
CA ALA A 54 2.39 -28.40 13.53
C ALA A 54 2.51 -26.98 14.08
N THR A 55 1.48 -26.17 13.87
CA THR A 55 1.40 -24.81 14.39
C THR A 55 0.09 -24.64 15.17
N ILE A 56 0.11 -23.77 16.17
CA ILE A 56 -1.06 -23.50 17.00
C ILE A 56 -1.57 -22.09 16.68
N ILE A 57 -2.84 -22.00 16.30
CA ILE A 57 -3.56 -20.72 16.19
C ILE A 57 -4.31 -20.55 17.52
N SER A 58 -3.86 -19.62 18.36
CA SER A 58 -4.23 -19.63 19.77
C SER A 58 -5.32 -18.64 20.17
N GLY A 59 -5.69 -17.67 19.37
CA GLY A 59 -6.71 -16.70 19.79
C GLY A 59 -7.34 -15.95 18.61
N GLY A 60 -8.59 -15.53 18.82
CA GLY A 60 -9.36 -14.79 17.83
C GLY A 60 -10.01 -13.52 18.39
N ASN A 61 -9.55 -13.01 19.54
CA ASN A 61 -10.12 -11.83 20.17
C ASN A 61 -9.56 -10.55 19.56
N ILE A 62 -9.91 -10.29 18.31
CA ILE A 62 -9.49 -9.09 17.58
C ILE A 62 -10.70 -8.20 17.34
N ASP A 63 -10.57 -6.90 17.58
CA ASP A 63 -11.64 -5.96 17.27
C ASP A 63 -11.72 -5.71 15.75
N SER A 64 -12.92 -5.33 15.29
CA SER A 64 -13.21 -5.17 13.86
C SER A 64 -12.34 -4.11 13.18
N THR A 65 -11.96 -3.05 13.91
CA THR A 65 -11.13 -1.97 13.37
C THR A 65 -9.70 -2.47 13.16
N ALA A 66 -9.13 -3.19 14.14
CA ALA A 66 -7.81 -3.79 14.02
C ALA A 66 -7.78 -4.83 12.90
N LEU A 67 -8.83 -5.66 12.81
CA LEU A 67 -8.97 -6.66 11.75
C LEU A 67 -8.97 -5.99 10.36
N GLY A 68 -9.74 -4.91 10.21
CA GLY A 68 -9.79 -4.15 8.96
C GLY A 68 -8.41 -3.61 8.56
N ARG A 69 -7.65 -3.06 9.51
CA ARG A 69 -6.29 -2.58 9.29
C ARG A 69 -5.32 -3.71 8.89
N CYS A 70 -5.44 -4.88 9.51
CA CYS A 70 -4.63 -6.04 9.16
C CYS A 70 -4.92 -6.50 7.73
N ILE A 71 -6.19 -6.54 7.35
CA ILE A 71 -6.61 -6.91 5.98
C ILE A 71 -6.01 -5.92 4.97
N GLU A 72 -6.18 -4.61 5.19
CA GLU A 72 -5.65 -3.59 4.28
C GLU A 72 -4.12 -3.65 4.18
N ARG A 73 -3.43 -3.84 5.31
CA ARG A 73 -1.96 -3.96 5.34
C ARG A 73 -1.49 -5.20 4.60
N GLY A 74 -2.16 -6.34 4.77
CA GLY A 74 -1.87 -7.56 4.03
C GLY A 74 -2.10 -7.41 2.53
N MET A 75 -3.20 -6.76 2.15
CA MET A 75 -3.48 -6.47 0.74
C MET A 75 -2.45 -5.52 0.13
N ALA A 76 -2.00 -4.51 0.88
CA ALA A 76 -0.95 -3.61 0.42
C ALA A 76 0.39 -4.35 0.25
N HIS A 77 0.73 -5.27 1.18
CA HIS A 77 1.92 -6.12 1.07
C HIS A 77 1.89 -6.96 -0.22
N ASP A 78 0.73 -7.43 -0.62
CA ASP A 78 0.54 -8.24 -1.84
C ASP A 78 0.42 -7.37 -3.11
N ASN A 79 0.56 -6.06 -3.00
CA ASN A 79 0.26 -5.12 -4.10
C ASN A 79 -1.18 -5.27 -4.65
N ARG A 80 -2.12 -5.70 -3.81
CA ARG A 80 -3.56 -5.73 -4.14
C ARG A 80 -4.24 -4.40 -3.83
N ILE A 81 -3.60 -3.59 -3.00
CA ILE A 81 -3.90 -2.16 -2.83
C ILE A 81 -2.59 -1.42 -3.11
N VAL A 82 -2.62 -0.54 -4.08
CA VAL A 82 -1.46 0.29 -4.43
C VAL A 82 -1.81 1.76 -4.25
N ARG A 83 -0.82 2.53 -3.84
CA ARG A 83 -0.96 3.97 -3.65
C ARG A 83 0.09 4.67 -4.51
N PHE A 84 -0.35 5.63 -5.30
CA PHE A 84 0.54 6.40 -6.16
C PHE A 84 0.04 7.83 -6.31
N SER A 85 0.89 8.70 -6.81
CA SER A 85 0.47 10.05 -7.20
C SER A 85 0.97 10.37 -8.60
N VAL A 86 0.16 11.09 -9.35
CA VAL A 86 0.47 11.49 -10.73
C VAL A 86 0.22 12.99 -10.87
N VAL A 87 1.11 13.67 -11.59
CA VAL A 87 0.90 15.06 -11.98
C VAL A 87 0.16 15.06 -13.33
N VAL A 88 -1.05 15.57 -13.34
CA VAL A 88 -1.91 15.61 -14.52
C VAL A 88 -2.26 17.06 -14.89
N SER A 89 -2.72 17.27 -16.11
CA SER A 89 -3.22 18.59 -16.53
C SER A 89 -4.46 18.98 -15.70
N ASP A 90 -4.49 20.23 -15.23
CA ASP A 90 -5.65 20.83 -14.54
C ASP A 90 -6.73 21.32 -15.53
N ARG A 91 -6.52 21.13 -16.83
CA ARG A 91 -7.50 21.45 -17.86
C ARG A 91 -8.59 20.37 -17.95
N PRO A 92 -9.77 20.71 -18.47
CA PRO A 92 -10.81 19.71 -18.70
C PRO A 92 -10.27 18.49 -19.46
N GLY A 93 -10.52 17.30 -18.92
CA GLY A 93 -10.06 16.04 -19.50
C GLY A 93 -8.83 15.43 -18.82
N GLY A 94 -7.99 16.20 -18.12
CA GLY A 94 -6.74 15.69 -17.54
C GLY A 94 -6.97 14.57 -16.51
N VAL A 95 -7.94 14.75 -15.62
CA VAL A 95 -8.28 13.71 -14.62
C VAL A 95 -9.05 12.56 -15.29
N ALA A 96 -9.89 12.86 -16.28
CA ALA A 96 -10.63 11.82 -17.01
C ALA A 96 -9.65 10.85 -17.69
N GLU A 97 -8.62 11.38 -18.34
CA GLU A 97 -7.56 10.59 -18.97
C GLU A 97 -6.86 9.67 -17.96
N LEU A 98 -6.55 10.15 -16.75
CA LEU A 98 -5.97 9.32 -15.68
C LEU A 98 -6.92 8.19 -15.30
N CYS A 99 -8.20 8.49 -15.14
CA CYS A 99 -9.20 7.49 -14.80
C CYS A 99 -9.38 6.44 -15.91
N ASP A 100 -9.30 6.88 -17.18
CA ASP A 100 -9.38 5.98 -18.33
C ASP A 100 -8.20 4.99 -18.36
N ILE A 101 -6.97 5.46 -18.12
CA ILE A 101 -5.78 4.59 -18.06
C ILE A 101 -5.94 3.55 -16.95
N ILE A 102 -6.42 3.96 -15.77
CA ILE A 102 -6.64 3.04 -14.64
C ILE A 102 -7.72 2.01 -15.02
N ALA A 103 -8.81 2.45 -15.64
CA ALA A 103 -9.91 1.58 -16.07
C ALA A 103 -9.45 0.58 -17.16
N GLU A 104 -8.70 1.05 -18.15
CA GLU A 104 -8.14 0.20 -19.22
C GLU A 104 -7.20 -0.86 -18.65
N SER A 105 -6.45 -0.52 -17.61
CA SER A 105 -5.62 -1.46 -16.87
C SER A 105 -6.45 -2.44 -16.03
N LYS A 106 -7.78 -2.28 -15.96
CA LYS A 106 -8.71 -3.10 -15.15
C LYS A 106 -8.45 -3.01 -13.64
N ALA A 107 -7.86 -1.90 -13.20
CA ALA A 107 -7.73 -1.57 -11.78
C ALA A 107 -8.95 -0.77 -11.32
N SER A 108 -9.31 -0.91 -10.05
CA SER A 108 -10.46 -0.23 -9.46
C SER A 108 -9.98 0.91 -8.56
N ILE A 109 -10.51 2.11 -8.75
CA ILE A 109 -10.16 3.25 -7.89
C ILE A 109 -10.91 3.12 -6.56
N LYS A 110 -10.16 3.03 -5.47
CA LYS A 110 -10.69 3.01 -4.10
C LYS A 110 -10.79 4.43 -3.52
N ASP A 111 -9.81 5.25 -3.80
CA ASP A 111 -9.77 6.65 -3.35
C ASP A 111 -9.04 7.50 -4.36
N LEU A 112 -9.50 8.73 -4.54
CA LEU A 112 -8.87 9.72 -5.41
C LEU A 112 -8.94 11.08 -4.71
N SER A 113 -7.79 11.69 -4.50
CA SER A 113 -7.71 12.98 -3.82
C SER A 113 -6.74 13.92 -4.54
N PHE A 114 -7.03 15.21 -4.45
CA PHE A 114 -6.25 16.26 -5.10
C PHE A 114 -5.38 16.96 -4.07
N GLU A 115 -4.09 17.06 -4.34
CA GLU A 115 -3.22 17.98 -3.60
C GLU A 115 -3.41 19.39 -4.13
N MET A 116 -4.41 20.06 -3.61
CA MET A 116 -4.55 21.49 -3.82
C MET A 116 -3.71 22.24 -2.79
N LYS A 117 -2.91 23.20 -3.26
CA LYS A 117 -2.26 24.16 -2.35
C LYS A 117 -3.36 25.01 -1.69
N ARG A 118 -3.79 24.61 -0.51
CA ARG A 118 -4.55 25.52 0.35
C ARG A 118 -3.57 26.44 1.06
N THR A 119 -3.42 27.64 0.54
CA THR A 119 -2.87 28.73 1.32
C THR A 119 -3.99 29.18 2.26
N LYS A 120 -4.09 28.58 3.42
CA LYS A 120 -4.94 29.15 4.46
C LYS A 120 -4.20 30.35 5.06
N ALA A 121 -4.56 31.52 4.60
CA ALA A 121 -4.27 32.73 5.32
C ALA A 121 -5.29 32.83 6.46
N THR A 122 -4.96 32.27 7.60
CA THR A 122 -5.63 32.58 8.85
C THR A 122 -4.57 33.01 9.87
N ASN A 123 -4.93 34.02 10.60
CA ASN A 123 -4.05 34.70 11.56
C ASN A 123 -3.23 33.70 12.39
N ASN A 124 -1.91 33.78 12.22
CA ASN A 124 -0.84 33.31 13.07
C ASN A 124 -0.41 31.85 13.09
N GLU A 125 -0.95 30.95 12.25
CA GLU A 125 -0.28 29.66 12.04
C GLU A 125 -0.40 29.21 10.60
N THR A 126 0.69 29.36 9.85
CA THR A 126 0.82 28.79 8.51
C THR A 126 1.28 27.35 8.68
N ILE A 127 0.36 26.41 8.56
CA ILE A 127 0.76 25.02 8.34
C ILE A 127 1.25 24.94 6.90
N GLN A 128 2.53 25.16 6.73
CA GLN A 128 3.20 24.86 5.49
C GLN A 128 3.34 23.34 5.40
N VAL A 129 2.51 22.72 4.58
CA VAL A 129 2.90 21.42 4.05
C VAL A 129 4.04 21.74 3.08
N ALA A 130 5.24 21.58 3.58
CA ALA A 130 6.44 21.92 2.82
C ALA A 130 6.60 20.93 1.68
N LEU A 131 6.26 21.37 0.49
CA LEU A 131 6.79 20.75 -0.73
C LEU A 131 8.32 20.94 -0.68
N THR A 132 9.06 19.93 -1.00
CA THR A 132 10.52 20.04 -1.13
C THR A 132 10.85 21.07 -2.21
N ASP A 133 12.04 21.64 -2.15
CA ASP A 133 12.46 22.62 -3.16
C ASP A 133 12.44 22.04 -4.58
N GLU A 134 12.67 20.76 -4.73
CA GLU A 134 12.52 20.02 -5.99
C GLU A 134 11.07 19.99 -6.45
N GLU A 135 10.12 19.71 -5.56
CA GLU A 135 8.69 19.73 -5.88
C GLU A 135 8.20 21.14 -6.24
N ARG A 136 8.78 22.18 -5.64
CA ARG A 136 8.48 23.57 -5.99
C ARG A 136 9.00 23.95 -7.38
N ALA A 137 10.20 23.46 -7.74
CA ALA A 137 10.78 23.69 -9.06
C ALA A 137 9.94 23.02 -10.16
N TRP A 138 9.36 21.90 -9.85
CA TRP A 138 8.47 21.13 -10.72
C TRP A 138 7.15 21.86 -11.02
N LEU A 139 6.50 22.36 -9.97
CA LEU A 139 5.25 23.10 -10.07
C LEU A 139 5.42 24.47 -10.76
N ARG A 140 6.67 24.93 -10.96
CA ARG A 140 6.95 26.18 -11.64
C ARG A 140 6.93 26.09 -13.16
N LYS A 141 7.05 24.88 -13.73
CA LYS A 141 7.11 24.71 -15.20
C LYS A 141 5.75 24.74 -15.88
N ASP A 142 4.68 24.35 -15.18
CA ASP A 142 3.34 24.41 -15.75
C ASP A 142 2.32 24.77 -14.66
N ILE A 143 1.74 25.97 -14.79
CA ILE A 143 0.72 26.46 -13.86
C ILE A 143 -0.62 25.72 -13.99
N PHE A 144 -0.79 24.90 -15.02
CA PHE A 144 -2.02 24.16 -15.28
C PHE A 144 -1.85 22.67 -14.96
N CYS A 145 -1.12 22.36 -13.89
CA CYS A 145 -0.94 20.98 -13.42
C CYS A 145 -1.43 20.82 -11.98
N VAL A 146 -1.99 19.66 -11.70
CA VAL A 146 -2.45 19.27 -10.36
C VAL A 146 -1.91 17.87 -10.04
N ARG A 147 -1.52 17.67 -8.79
CA ARG A 147 -1.11 16.33 -8.31
C ARG A 147 -2.34 15.60 -7.80
N VAL A 148 -2.59 14.45 -8.37
CA VAL A 148 -3.68 13.56 -7.98
C VAL A 148 -3.07 12.35 -7.26
N LYS A 149 -3.53 12.10 -6.03
CA LYS A 149 -3.20 10.89 -5.28
C LYS A 149 -4.30 9.87 -5.52
N VAL A 150 -3.91 8.65 -5.81
CA VAL A 150 -4.83 7.55 -6.09
C VAL A 150 -4.51 6.37 -5.18
N VAL A 151 -5.54 5.75 -4.63
CA VAL A 151 -5.48 4.41 -4.06
C VAL A 151 -6.28 3.52 -5.00
N ALA A 152 -5.63 2.50 -5.56
CA ALA A 152 -6.27 1.60 -6.50
C ALA A 152 -6.17 0.15 -6.02
N GLU A 153 -7.19 -0.63 -6.35
CA GLU A 153 -7.18 -2.08 -6.13
C GLU A 153 -6.72 -2.76 -7.40
N THR A 154 -5.79 -3.69 -7.23
CA THR A 154 -5.21 -4.51 -8.28
C THR A 154 -5.32 -5.99 -7.89
N ARG A 155 -4.86 -6.89 -8.76
CA ARG A 155 -4.90 -8.33 -8.52
C ARG A 155 -3.59 -8.89 -7.96
N GLY A 156 -2.62 -7.99 -7.66
CA GLY A 156 -1.32 -8.37 -7.12
C GLY A 156 -0.16 -7.76 -7.90
N PHE A 157 1.04 -8.26 -7.67
CA PHE A 157 2.30 -7.67 -8.15
C PHE A 157 2.35 -7.45 -9.67
N GLU A 158 1.96 -8.44 -10.47
CA GLU A 158 2.00 -8.35 -11.93
C GLU A 158 1.06 -7.26 -12.43
N HIS A 159 -0.18 -7.26 -11.96
CA HIS A 159 -1.18 -6.28 -12.33
C HIS A 159 -0.80 -4.87 -11.87
N ALA A 160 -0.22 -4.74 -10.69
CA ALA A 160 0.30 -3.44 -10.19
C ALA A 160 1.41 -2.91 -11.10
N ALA A 161 2.31 -3.78 -11.55
CA ALA A 161 3.39 -3.43 -12.48
C ALA A 161 2.85 -3.03 -13.86
N GLU A 162 1.81 -3.69 -14.36
CA GLU A 162 1.13 -3.32 -15.60
C GLU A 162 0.53 -1.91 -15.52
N LEU A 163 -0.15 -1.62 -14.42
CA LEU A 163 -0.72 -0.30 -14.17
C LEU A 163 0.38 0.77 -14.10
N GLU A 164 1.45 0.50 -13.35
CA GLU A 164 2.59 1.43 -13.23
C GLU A 164 3.22 1.71 -14.59
N ALA A 165 3.44 0.68 -15.41
CA ALA A 165 3.99 0.82 -16.74
C ALA A 165 3.10 1.69 -17.65
N ALA A 166 1.78 1.48 -17.60
CA ALA A 166 0.81 2.29 -18.37
C ALA A 166 0.86 3.76 -17.96
N LEU A 167 0.93 4.03 -16.65
CA LEU A 167 1.04 5.39 -16.13
C LEU A 167 2.35 6.06 -16.54
N ILE A 168 3.48 5.35 -16.45
CA ILE A 168 4.80 5.86 -16.84
C ILE A 168 4.87 6.12 -18.34
N GLN A 169 4.28 5.26 -19.14
CA GLN A 169 4.21 5.44 -20.59
C GLN A 169 3.49 6.75 -20.98
N ARG A 170 2.43 7.10 -20.24
CA ARG A 170 1.64 8.30 -20.55
C ARG A 170 2.20 9.57 -19.89
N TYR A 171 2.59 9.48 -18.63
CA TYR A 171 2.95 10.66 -17.81
C TYR A 171 4.45 10.82 -17.60
N HIS A 172 5.28 9.89 -18.05
CA HIS A 172 6.72 9.76 -17.79
C HIS A 172 7.03 9.51 -16.30
N GLN A 173 8.12 8.81 -16.06
CA GLN A 173 8.51 8.33 -14.73
C GLN A 173 8.62 9.45 -13.68
N GLU A 174 9.09 10.60 -14.10
CA GLU A 174 9.26 11.76 -13.23
C GLU A 174 7.95 12.36 -12.69
N HIS A 175 6.81 12.07 -13.33
CA HIS A 175 5.49 12.54 -12.92
C HIS A 175 4.69 11.49 -12.13
N VAL A 176 5.20 10.27 -12.02
CA VAL A 176 4.53 9.15 -11.33
C VAL A 176 5.36 8.77 -10.10
N LEU A 177 4.76 8.91 -8.92
CA LEU A 177 5.38 8.49 -7.66
C LEU A 177 4.58 7.32 -7.08
N THR A 178 5.17 6.15 -7.10
CA THR A 178 4.56 4.95 -6.49
C THR A 178 5.00 4.86 -5.03
N LEU A 179 4.04 4.87 -4.11
CA LEU A 179 4.29 4.92 -2.67
C LEU A 179 4.32 3.55 -2.00
N ASN A 180 4.10 2.48 -2.76
CA ASN A 180 4.12 1.11 -2.24
C ASN A 180 5.41 0.35 -2.58
N SER A 181 6.50 1.04 -2.83
CA SER A 181 7.78 0.35 -2.97
C SER A 181 8.19 -0.26 -1.62
N PRO A 182 8.57 -1.54 -1.57
CA PRO A 182 9.01 -2.16 -0.31
C PRO A 182 10.27 -1.52 0.29
N HIS A 183 10.87 -0.57 -0.41
CA HIS A 183 12.05 0.16 0.04
C HIS A 183 11.72 1.57 0.58
N VAL A 184 10.48 2.01 0.54
CA VAL A 184 10.10 3.28 1.17
C VAL A 184 9.69 2.99 2.61
N ASN A 185 10.65 3.08 3.51
CA ASN A 185 10.36 3.13 4.94
C ASN A 185 9.59 4.43 5.21
N VAL A 186 8.30 4.31 5.36
CA VAL A 186 7.50 5.41 5.90
C VAL A 186 7.77 5.43 7.41
N LEU A 187 8.58 6.38 7.82
CA LEU A 187 8.75 6.75 9.23
C LEU A 187 7.43 7.34 9.75
#